data_f83ce52f0488d96d03be5038e0c6d401
#
_entry.id   f83ce52f0488d96d03be5038e0c6d401
#
_cell.length_a   1.000
_cell.length_b   1.000
_cell.length_c   1.000
_cell.angle_alpha   90.00
_cell.angle_beta   90.00
_cell.angle_gamma   90.00
#
_symmetry.space_group_name_H-M   'P 1'
#
loop_
_entity.id
_entity.type
_entity.pdbx_description
1 polymer ?
#
loop_
_entity_poly.entity_id
_entity_poly.type
_entity_poly.pdbx_seq_one_letter_code
_entity_poly.pdbx_strand_id
1 'polypeptide(L)'
;MNWQEIDWDFLVRVIFNLLLSVVIGGLIGNERGRHGRAAGMRTHIIVCLGAALTSMMSVYVNKAAGDSGDVFRISAQVVCGVGFLGAGMIILKNNSVITGLTTAAGIWTTSIIGIAIGYGFYIGAIAAAVFCLGATVLLSKLEKGRKFLIVYYIEIDDMYKTNEVIDALMQNLNVEFTYRVTAPKSGYDGHIGMDIIINKRTDINVKIFRDLENIVYAVEE
;
A
#
# COMPACT_ATOMS: atom_id res chain seq x y z
N MET A 1 -21.56 0.17 -39.34
CA MET A 1 -20.84 1.23 -38.65
C MET A 1 -19.95 1.92 -39.68
N ASN A 2 -20.35 3.11 -40.14
CA ASN A 2 -19.58 3.87 -41.13
C ASN A 2 -18.41 4.57 -40.43
N TRP A 3 -17.22 4.11 -40.72
CA TRP A 3 -15.97 4.69 -40.18
C TRP A 3 -15.60 6.05 -40.78
N GLN A 4 -16.45 6.62 -41.60
CA GLN A 4 -16.13 7.81 -42.42
C GLN A 4 -16.47 9.16 -41.79
N GLU A 5 -17.19 9.20 -40.67
CA GLU A 5 -17.38 10.45 -39.92
C GLU A 5 -16.88 10.29 -38.50
N ILE A 6 -15.63 10.71 -38.29
CA ILE A 6 -15.05 10.85 -36.93
C ILE A 6 -15.82 12.00 -36.28
N ASP A 7 -16.58 11.69 -35.24
CA ASP A 7 -17.14 12.72 -34.34
C ASP A 7 -15.97 13.33 -33.53
N TRP A 8 -15.51 14.49 -33.98
CA TRP A 8 -14.41 15.21 -33.38
C TRP A 8 -14.67 15.57 -31.92
N ASP A 9 -15.89 15.89 -31.56
CA ASP A 9 -16.29 16.18 -30.18
C ASP A 9 -16.17 14.94 -29.29
N PHE A 10 -16.57 13.80 -29.82
CA PHE A 10 -16.39 12.53 -29.14
C PHE A 10 -14.90 12.20 -28.94
N LEU A 11 -14.08 12.33 -29.98
CA LEU A 11 -12.64 12.08 -29.92
C LEU A 11 -11.95 12.99 -28.89
N VAL A 12 -12.25 14.29 -28.89
CA VAL A 12 -11.73 15.27 -27.94
C VAL A 12 -12.10 14.88 -26.50
N ARG A 13 -13.34 14.46 -26.25
CA ARG A 13 -13.78 14.00 -24.92
C ARG A 13 -13.03 12.75 -24.49
N VAL A 14 -12.82 11.79 -25.36
CA VAL A 14 -12.06 10.56 -25.05
C VAL A 14 -10.63 10.92 -24.66
N ILE A 15 -9.95 11.74 -25.48
CA ILE A 15 -8.58 12.16 -25.20
C ILE A 15 -8.49 12.95 -23.88
N PHE A 16 -9.43 13.88 -23.66
CA PHE A 16 -9.50 14.65 -22.41
C PHE A 16 -9.67 13.74 -21.18
N ASN A 17 -10.58 12.77 -21.23
CA ASN A 17 -10.82 11.85 -20.12
C ASN A 17 -9.59 10.99 -19.83
N LEU A 18 -8.91 10.51 -20.86
CA LEU A 18 -7.68 9.73 -20.70
C LEU A 18 -6.55 10.59 -20.10
N LEU A 19 -6.35 11.80 -20.60
CA LEU A 19 -5.37 12.73 -20.05
C LEU A 19 -5.65 13.08 -18.59
N LEU A 20 -6.92 13.38 -18.26
CA LEU A 20 -7.33 13.66 -16.90
C LEU A 20 -7.08 12.47 -15.97
N SER A 21 -7.32 11.24 -16.47
CA SER A 21 -7.05 10.00 -15.72
C SER A 21 -5.55 9.81 -15.47
N VAL A 22 -4.69 10.14 -16.44
CA VAL A 22 -3.24 10.11 -16.28
C VAL A 22 -2.80 11.11 -15.22
N VAL A 23 -3.32 12.34 -15.28
CA VAL A 23 -2.95 13.39 -14.32
C VAL A 23 -3.38 13.01 -12.91
N ILE A 24 -4.63 12.65 -12.71
CA ILE A 24 -5.16 12.33 -11.37
C ILE A 24 -4.51 11.04 -10.82
N GLY A 25 -4.45 9.98 -11.61
CA GLY A 25 -3.77 8.75 -11.22
C GLY A 25 -2.29 8.97 -10.93
N GLY A 26 -1.63 9.84 -11.72
CA GLY A 26 -0.24 10.24 -11.53
C GLY A 26 -0.01 11.00 -10.22
N LEU A 27 -0.89 11.96 -9.89
CA LEU A 27 -0.82 12.73 -8.64
C LEU A 27 -0.96 11.82 -7.41
N ILE A 28 -1.99 10.97 -7.40
CA ILE A 28 -2.23 10.03 -6.30
C ILE A 28 -1.04 9.05 -6.18
N GLY A 29 -0.62 8.45 -7.29
CA GLY A 29 0.45 7.47 -7.29
C GLY A 29 1.84 8.06 -6.98
N ASN A 30 2.10 9.34 -7.34
CA ASN A 30 3.34 10.03 -6.97
C ASN A 30 3.44 10.25 -5.46
N GLU A 31 2.35 10.64 -4.81
CA GLU A 31 2.29 10.73 -3.34
C GLU A 31 2.61 9.39 -2.70
N ARG A 32 1.99 8.31 -3.18
CA ARG A 32 2.21 6.96 -2.66
C ARG A 32 3.66 6.49 -2.88
N GLY A 33 4.22 6.74 -4.05
CA GLY A 33 5.60 6.39 -4.39
C GLY A 33 6.64 7.11 -3.51
N ARG A 34 6.43 8.40 -3.21
CA ARG A 34 7.29 9.19 -2.31
C ARG A 34 7.34 8.64 -0.88
N HIS A 35 6.30 7.96 -0.46
CA HIS A 35 6.21 7.34 0.87
C HIS A 35 6.60 5.84 0.86
N GLY A 36 7.26 5.35 -0.21
CA GLY A 36 7.73 3.97 -0.30
C GLY A 36 6.62 2.91 -0.28
N ARG A 37 5.40 3.26 -0.73
CA ARG A 37 4.28 2.31 -0.77
C ARG A 37 4.39 1.38 -1.97
N ALA A 38 3.89 0.16 -1.85
CA ALA A 38 4.02 -0.90 -2.86
C ALA A 38 3.45 -0.54 -4.23
N ALA A 39 2.35 0.24 -4.29
CA ALA A 39 1.78 0.77 -5.53
C ALA A 39 2.12 2.26 -5.67
N GLY A 40 2.90 2.58 -6.70
CA GLY A 40 3.34 3.94 -7.03
C GLY A 40 2.61 4.53 -8.24
N MET A 41 3.24 5.52 -8.87
CA MET A 41 2.67 6.34 -9.95
C MET A 41 2.18 5.49 -11.14
N ARG A 42 2.99 4.55 -11.62
CA ARG A 42 2.64 3.71 -12.78
C ARG A 42 1.37 2.91 -12.54
N THR A 43 1.24 2.29 -11.37
CA THR A 43 0.09 1.46 -11.02
C THR A 43 -1.20 2.29 -10.97
N HIS A 44 -1.17 3.45 -10.30
CA HIS A 44 -2.35 4.31 -10.18
C HIS A 44 -2.77 4.91 -11.53
N ILE A 45 -1.83 5.30 -12.40
CA ILE A 45 -2.13 5.77 -13.76
C ILE A 45 -2.85 4.67 -14.54
N ILE A 46 -2.30 3.46 -14.59
CA ILE A 46 -2.86 2.35 -15.37
C ILE A 46 -4.25 1.96 -14.86
N VAL A 47 -4.44 1.89 -13.55
CA VAL A 47 -5.75 1.58 -12.94
C VAL A 47 -6.77 2.66 -13.26
N CYS A 48 -6.42 3.94 -13.14
CA CYS A 48 -7.31 5.05 -13.46
C CYS A 48 -7.72 5.06 -14.93
N LEU A 49 -6.73 4.89 -15.84
CA LEU A 49 -6.95 4.81 -17.29
C LEU A 49 -7.86 3.65 -17.67
N GLY A 50 -7.57 2.45 -17.17
CA GLY A 50 -8.36 1.25 -17.47
C GLY A 50 -9.81 1.40 -17.02
N ALA A 51 -10.02 1.96 -15.83
CA ALA A 51 -11.34 2.21 -15.28
C ALA A 51 -12.12 3.28 -16.09
N ALA A 52 -11.45 4.38 -16.47
CA ALA A 52 -12.05 5.42 -17.30
C ALA A 52 -12.41 4.90 -18.70
N LEU A 53 -11.49 4.16 -19.34
CA LEU A 53 -11.73 3.57 -20.63
C LEU A 53 -12.92 2.59 -20.61
N THR A 54 -13.02 1.76 -19.57
CA THR A 54 -14.12 0.81 -19.39
C THR A 54 -15.47 1.54 -19.33
N SER A 55 -15.54 2.65 -18.58
CA SER A 55 -16.76 3.45 -18.47
C SER A 55 -17.13 4.15 -19.78
N MET A 56 -16.14 4.74 -20.47
CA MET A 56 -16.37 5.34 -21.80
C MET A 56 -16.84 4.31 -22.82
N MET A 57 -16.23 3.12 -22.82
CA MET A 57 -16.64 2.02 -23.70
C MET A 57 -18.08 1.59 -23.40
N SER A 58 -18.48 1.53 -22.13
CA SER A 58 -19.83 1.19 -21.73
C SER A 58 -20.86 2.18 -22.28
N VAL A 59 -20.59 3.49 -22.17
CA VAL A 59 -21.43 4.55 -22.74
C VAL A 59 -21.49 4.45 -24.27
N TYR A 60 -20.35 4.25 -24.93
CA TYR A 60 -20.24 4.14 -26.36
C TYR A 60 -21.08 2.95 -26.91
N VAL A 61 -20.89 1.77 -26.33
CA VAL A 61 -21.65 0.56 -26.76
C VAL A 61 -23.14 0.70 -26.50
N ASN A 62 -23.54 1.28 -25.35
CA ASN A 62 -24.93 1.48 -25.02
C ASN A 62 -25.64 2.40 -26.05
N LYS A 63 -25.00 3.52 -26.42
CA LYS A 63 -25.51 4.40 -27.48
C LYS A 63 -25.61 3.68 -28.82
N ALA A 64 -24.61 2.90 -29.19
CA ALA A 64 -24.63 2.11 -30.43
C ALA A 64 -25.76 1.05 -30.46
N ALA A 65 -26.19 0.58 -29.28
CA ALA A 65 -27.26 -0.38 -29.09
C ALA A 65 -28.67 0.27 -28.93
N GLY A 66 -28.78 1.59 -29.10
CA GLY A 66 -30.05 2.31 -28.99
C GLY A 66 -30.48 2.56 -27.53
N ASP A 67 -29.56 2.76 -26.64
CA ASP A 67 -29.76 3.08 -25.21
C ASP A 67 -30.61 2.04 -24.44
N SER A 68 -30.50 0.76 -24.82
CA SER A 68 -31.31 -0.33 -24.27
C SER A 68 -30.55 -1.18 -23.21
N GLY A 69 -29.29 -0.87 -22.94
CA GLY A 69 -28.44 -1.65 -22.07
C GLY A 69 -28.18 -1.01 -20.71
N ASP A 70 -27.63 -1.83 -19.79
CA ASP A 70 -27.15 -1.36 -18.48
C ASP A 70 -25.73 -0.80 -18.62
N VAL A 71 -25.61 0.52 -18.62
CA VAL A 71 -24.35 1.26 -18.76
C VAL A 71 -23.40 0.99 -17.59
N PHE A 72 -23.90 0.68 -16.40
CA PHE A 72 -23.07 0.50 -15.21
C PHE A 72 -22.54 -0.92 -15.03
N ARG A 73 -23.06 -1.87 -15.77
CA ARG A 73 -22.76 -3.30 -15.60
C ARG A 73 -21.27 -3.62 -15.70
N ILE A 74 -20.57 -3.08 -16.70
CA ILE A 74 -19.14 -3.35 -16.90
C ILE A 74 -18.32 -2.65 -15.81
N SER A 75 -18.67 -1.42 -15.47
CA SER A 75 -17.98 -0.67 -14.42
C SER A 75 -18.15 -1.30 -13.03
N ALA A 76 -19.31 -1.91 -12.74
CA ALA A 76 -19.52 -2.67 -11.53
C ALA A 76 -18.54 -3.85 -11.42
N GLN A 77 -18.22 -4.52 -12.54
CA GLN A 77 -17.22 -5.60 -12.57
C GLN A 77 -15.79 -5.07 -12.35
N VAL A 78 -15.48 -3.85 -12.82
CA VAL A 78 -14.18 -3.21 -12.54
C VAL A 78 -14.02 -2.98 -11.04
N VAL A 79 -15.05 -2.45 -10.36
CA VAL A 79 -15.03 -2.22 -8.91
C VAL A 79 -14.74 -3.51 -8.14
N CYS A 80 -15.39 -4.63 -8.54
CA CYS A 80 -15.12 -5.95 -7.96
C CYS A 80 -13.72 -6.46 -8.33
N GLY A 81 -13.33 -6.36 -9.60
CA GLY A 81 -12.07 -6.87 -10.13
C GLY A 81 -10.83 -6.20 -9.52
N VAL A 82 -10.90 -4.90 -9.24
CA VAL A 82 -9.81 -4.17 -8.58
C VAL A 82 -9.60 -4.66 -7.14
N GLY A 83 -10.62 -5.26 -6.51
CA GLY A 83 -10.47 -5.94 -5.22
C GLY A 83 -9.41 -7.04 -5.24
N PHE A 84 -9.23 -7.75 -6.35
CA PHE A 84 -8.16 -8.74 -6.52
C PHE A 84 -6.77 -8.10 -6.49
N LEU A 85 -6.58 -6.96 -7.17
CA LEU A 85 -5.32 -6.20 -7.10
C LEU A 85 -5.07 -5.71 -5.67
N GLY A 86 -6.12 -5.23 -5.00
CA GLY A 86 -6.07 -4.83 -3.60
C GLY A 86 -5.63 -5.97 -2.68
N ALA A 87 -6.21 -7.14 -2.84
CA ALA A 87 -5.84 -8.34 -2.07
C ALA A 87 -4.36 -8.71 -2.28
N GLY A 88 -3.86 -8.62 -3.51
CA GLY A 88 -2.44 -8.84 -3.82
C GLY A 88 -1.48 -7.84 -3.18
N MET A 89 -1.96 -6.69 -2.71
CA MET A 89 -1.16 -5.69 -1.99
C MET A 89 -1.13 -5.89 -0.48
N ILE A 90 -2.03 -6.72 0.05
CA ILE A 90 -2.13 -6.99 1.48
C ILE A 90 -1.21 -8.17 1.81
N ILE A 91 -0.17 -7.91 2.59
CA ILE A 91 0.85 -8.88 2.94
C ILE A 91 0.91 -9.00 4.46
N LEU A 92 0.91 -10.23 4.94
CA LEU A 92 1.20 -10.52 6.34
C LEU A 92 2.73 -10.58 6.51
N LYS A 93 3.29 -9.61 7.23
CA LYS A 93 4.71 -9.53 7.52
C LYS A 93 5.00 -10.13 8.89
N ASN A 94 6.01 -11.01 8.98
CA ASN A 94 6.47 -11.63 10.23
C ASN A 94 5.34 -12.26 11.08
N ASN A 95 4.40 -12.96 10.43
CA ASN A 95 3.26 -13.67 11.05
C ASN A 95 2.33 -12.83 11.96
N SER A 96 2.50 -11.52 12.05
CA SER A 96 1.70 -10.72 13.00
C SER A 96 1.30 -9.33 12.51
N VAL A 97 1.95 -8.77 11.48
CA VAL A 97 1.67 -7.40 11.01
C VAL A 97 1.10 -7.41 9.60
N ILE A 98 -0.16 -6.97 9.46
CA ILE A 98 -0.79 -6.80 8.15
C ILE A 98 -0.37 -5.46 7.58
N THR A 99 0.26 -5.47 6.40
CA THR A 99 0.67 -4.27 5.65
C THR A 99 -0.08 -4.18 4.33
N GLY A 100 -0.09 -2.99 3.71
CA GLY A 100 -0.69 -2.80 2.37
C GLY A 100 -2.15 -2.39 2.34
N LEU A 101 -2.89 -2.38 3.47
CA LEU A 101 -4.32 -2.03 3.52
C LEU A 101 -4.60 -0.65 2.91
N THR A 102 -3.84 0.38 3.27
CA THR A 102 -4.00 1.73 2.70
C THR A 102 -3.66 1.78 1.22
N THR A 103 -2.68 0.97 0.78
CA THR A 103 -2.32 0.86 -0.65
C THR A 103 -3.46 0.22 -1.44
N ALA A 104 -4.04 -0.85 -0.93
CA ALA A 104 -5.20 -1.52 -1.53
C ALA A 104 -6.40 -0.58 -1.65
N ALA A 105 -6.74 0.14 -0.57
CA ALA A 105 -7.80 1.15 -0.57
C ALA A 105 -7.52 2.28 -1.57
N GLY A 106 -6.26 2.72 -1.68
CA GLY A 106 -5.84 3.75 -2.65
C GLY A 106 -6.04 3.32 -4.10
N ILE A 107 -5.68 2.08 -4.47
CA ILE A 107 -5.89 1.53 -5.81
C ILE A 107 -7.39 1.44 -6.11
N TRP A 108 -8.18 0.94 -5.16
CA TRP A 108 -9.63 0.82 -5.30
C TRP A 108 -10.29 2.20 -5.50
N THR A 109 -9.94 3.19 -4.68
CA THR A 109 -10.43 4.57 -4.83
C THR A 109 -10.02 5.18 -6.17
N THR A 110 -8.79 4.96 -6.62
CA THR A 110 -8.30 5.47 -7.92
C THR A 110 -9.09 4.88 -9.09
N SER A 111 -9.50 3.62 -9.01
CA SER A 111 -10.35 3.01 -10.05
C SER A 111 -11.73 3.66 -10.09
N ILE A 112 -12.34 3.95 -8.96
CA ILE A 112 -13.65 4.64 -8.90
C ILE A 112 -13.55 6.06 -9.47
N ILE A 113 -12.46 6.78 -9.17
CA ILE A 113 -12.21 8.09 -9.77
C ILE A 113 -12.09 7.97 -11.30
N GLY A 114 -11.41 6.95 -11.81
CA GLY A 114 -11.34 6.68 -13.24
C GLY A 114 -12.73 6.41 -13.84
N ILE A 115 -13.55 5.59 -13.19
CA ILE A 115 -14.95 5.34 -13.60
C ILE A 115 -15.73 6.66 -13.68
N ALA A 116 -15.62 7.50 -12.68
CA ALA A 116 -16.31 8.80 -12.63
C ALA A 116 -15.88 9.71 -13.80
N ILE A 117 -14.57 9.77 -14.11
CA ILE A 117 -14.05 10.50 -15.27
C ILE A 117 -14.65 9.95 -16.57
N GLY A 118 -14.66 8.63 -16.73
CA GLY A 118 -15.17 7.97 -17.93
C GLY A 118 -16.65 8.25 -18.19
N TYR A 119 -17.45 8.39 -17.12
CA TYR A 119 -18.86 8.80 -17.21
C TYR A 119 -19.05 10.32 -17.32
N GLY A 120 -17.99 11.14 -17.26
CA GLY A 120 -18.08 12.60 -17.31
C GLY A 120 -18.47 13.27 -16.00
N PHE A 121 -18.44 12.53 -14.87
CA PHE A 121 -18.67 13.09 -13.53
C PHE A 121 -17.42 13.75 -12.96
N TYR A 122 -16.93 14.79 -13.66
CA TYR A 122 -15.63 15.43 -13.37
C TYR A 122 -15.56 16.08 -12.00
N ILE A 123 -16.65 16.76 -11.59
CA ILE A 123 -16.69 17.42 -10.27
C ILE A 123 -16.49 16.39 -9.16
N GLY A 124 -17.20 15.27 -9.22
CA GLY A 124 -17.05 14.19 -8.26
C GLY A 124 -15.65 13.54 -8.29
N ALA A 125 -15.12 13.32 -9.49
CA ALA A 125 -13.79 12.74 -9.68
C ALA A 125 -12.69 13.63 -9.08
N ILE A 126 -12.72 14.95 -9.34
CA ILE A 126 -11.76 15.92 -8.83
C ILE A 126 -11.90 16.05 -7.32
N ALA A 127 -13.13 16.18 -6.81
CA ALA A 127 -13.37 16.25 -5.37
C ALA A 127 -12.84 14.99 -4.65
N ALA A 128 -13.17 13.80 -5.17
CA ALA A 128 -12.69 12.53 -4.61
C ALA A 128 -11.14 12.45 -4.63
N ALA A 129 -10.51 12.90 -5.71
CA ALA A 129 -9.04 12.94 -5.80
C ALA A 129 -8.43 13.89 -4.75
N VAL A 130 -9.00 15.09 -4.57
CA VAL A 130 -8.55 16.07 -3.57
C VAL A 130 -8.70 15.51 -2.16
N PHE A 131 -9.84 14.93 -1.82
CA PHE A 131 -10.05 14.33 -0.50
C PHE A 131 -9.14 13.11 -0.27
N CYS A 132 -8.94 12.28 -1.28
CA CYS A 132 -8.03 11.13 -1.19
C CYS A 132 -6.59 11.58 -0.92
N LEU A 133 -6.08 12.55 -1.70
CA LEU A 133 -4.76 13.13 -1.50
C LEU A 133 -4.66 13.85 -0.14
N GLY A 134 -5.67 14.64 0.21
CA GLY A 134 -5.74 15.33 1.50
C GLY A 134 -5.67 14.36 2.67
N ALA A 135 -6.47 13.29 2.64
CA ALA A 135 -6.47 12.27 3.68
C ALA A 135 -5.11 11.57 3.79
N THR A 136 -4.52 11.16 2.66
CA THR A 136 -3.23 10.44 2.68
C THR A 136 -2.07 11.31 3.15
N VAL A 137 -2.02 12.59 2.73
CA VAL A 137 -0.97 13.54 3.12
C VAL A 137 -1.15 14.01 4.56
N LEU A 138 -2.38 14.40 4.94
CA LEU A 138 -2.66 14.94 6.28
C LEU A 138 -2.49 13.88 7.35
N LEU A 139 -3.07 12.70 7.15
CA LEU A 139 -2.97 11.61 8.11
C LEU A 139 -1.53 11.10 8.26
N SER A 140 -0.76 11.06 7.17
CA SER A 140 0.66 10.67 7.24
C SER A 140 1.49 11.66 8.08
N LYS A 141 1.15 12.96 8.08
CA LYS A 141 1.79 13.97 8.94
C LYS A 141 1.39 13.79 10.41
N LEU A 142 0.13 13.49 10.67
CA LEU A 142 -0.37 13.22 12.03
C LEU A 142 0.21 11.93 12.61
N GLU A 143 0.42 10.91 11.75
CA GLU A 143 1.02 9.63 12.14
C GLU A 143 2.53 9.71 12.39
N LYS A 144 3.24 10.70 11.84
CA LYS A 144 4.67 10.93 12.14
C LYS A 144 4.99 11.11 13.64
N GLY A 145 3.97 11.43 14.44
CA GLY A 145 4.08 11.46 15.91
C GLY A 145 3.84 10.10 16.59
N ARG A 146 3.34 9.09 15.87
CA ARG A 146 3.13 7.75 16.42
C ARG A 146 4.45 7.01 16.54
N LYS A 147 4.60 6.29 17.63
CA LYS A 147 5.75 5.43 17.93
C LYS A 147 5.85 4.37 16.82
N PHE A 148 6.85 4.47 15.95
CA PHE A 148 7.22 3.33 15.11
C PHE A 148 7.99 2.34 15.99
N LEU A 149 7.55 1.12 15.99
CA LEU A 149 8.25 0.04 16.67
C LEU A 149 9.29 -0.51 15.68
N ILE A 150 10.53 -0.59 16.08
CA ILE A 150 11.58 -1.31 15.36
C ILE A 150 11.69 -2.68 16.03
N VAL A 151 11.74 -3.71 15.22
CA VAL A 151 11.93 -5.08 15.66
C VAL A 151 13.36 -5.48 15.33
N TYR A 152 14.11 -5.88 16.37
CA TYR A 152 15.42 -6.52 16.23
C TYR A 152 15.24 -7.99 16.52
N TYR A 153 15.59 -8.83 15.56
CA TYR A 153 15.65 -10.27 15.79
C TYR A 153 17.04 -10.60 16.31
N ILE A 154 17.10 -11.33 17.44
CA ILE A 154 18.33 -11.90 17.98
C ILE A 154 18.17 -13.41 18.12
N GLU A 155 19.27 -14.13 18.02
CA GLU A 155 19.33 -15.57 18.24
C GLU A 155 20.35 -15.87 19.32
N ILE A 156 19.93 -16.63 20.32
CA ILE A 156 20.69 -17.01 21.51
C ILE A 156 21.09 -18.47 21.33
N ASP A 157 22.36 -18.80 21.63
CA ASP A 157 22.94 -20.14 21.44
C ASP A 157 22.42 -21.19 22.42
N ASP A 158 21.95 -20.75 23.60
CA ASP A 158 21.45 -21.63 24.63
C ASP A 158 20.16 -21.07 25.24
N MET A 159 19.09 -21.81 25.13
CA MET A 159 17.79 -21.43 25.64
C MET A 159 17.77 -21.21 27.16
N TYR A 160 18.67 -21.85 27.91
CA TYR A 160 18.78 -21.69 29.37
C TYR A 160 19.39 -20.35 29.76
N LYS A 161 20.10 -19.68 28.86
CA LYS A 161 20.75 -18.36 29.08
C LYS A 161 19.85 -17.17 28.69
N THR A 162 18.61 -17.44 28.30
CA THR A 162 17.67 -16.39 27.87
C THR A 162 17.51 -15.28 28.90
N ASN A 163 17.41 -15.62 30.20
CA ASN A 163 17.27 -14.62 31.27
C ASN A 163 18.52 -13.76 31.44
N GLU A 164 19.69 -14.34 31.29
CA GLU A 164 20.96 -13.60 31.36
C GLU A 164 21.10 -12.59 30.25
N VAL A 165 20.67 -12.97 29.02
CA VAL A 165 20.64 -12.07 27.86
C VAL A 165 19.61 -10.96 28.06
N ILE A 166 18.42 -11.25 28.62
CA ILE A 166 17.40 -10.23 28.91
C ILE A 166 17.93 -9.22 29.93
N ASP A 167 18.56 -9.70 31.00
CA ASP A 167 19.15 -8.84 32.04
C ASP A 167 20.29 -7.97 31.47
N ALA A 168 21.14 -8.55 30.62
CA ALA A 168 22.16 -7.82 29.90
C ALA A 168 21.58 -6.76 28.96
N LEU A 169 20.49 -7.07 28.25
CA LEU A 169 19.77 -6.11 27.41
C LEU A 169 19.17 -4.97 28.25
N MET A 170 18.56 -5.27 29.40
CA MET A 170 18.03 -4.25 30.33
C MET A 170 19.11 -3.30 30.85
N GLN A 171 20.32 -3.81 31.08
CA GLN A 171 21.46 -2.99 31.56
C GLN A 171 22.11 -2.15 30.46
N ASN A 172 22.20 -2.68 29.23
CA ASN A 172 22.90 -2.02 28.13
C ASN A 172 21.99 -1.14 27.25
N LEU A 173 20.69 -1.45 27.18
CA LEU A 173 19.71 -0.66 26.44
C LEU A 173 19.06 0.33 27.41
N ASN A 174 19.44 1.62 27.34
CA ASN A 174 18.78 2.71 28.08
C ASN A 174 17.40 3.08 27.52
N VAL A 175 16.62 2.07 27.09
CA VAL A 175 15.30 2.25 26.47
C VAL A 175 14.34 1.15 26.91
N GLU A 176 13.07 1.49 27.04
CA GLU A 176 12.02 0.50 27.24
C GLU A 176 11.87 -0.36 25.98
N PHE A 177 11.92 -1.66 26.14
CA PHE A 177 11.66 -2.62 25.09
C PHE A 177 10.68 -3.69 25.57
N THR A 178 9.99 -4.31 24.61
CA THR A 178 9.24 -5.53 24.82
C THR A 178 9.87 -6.64 23.99
N TYR A 179 9.75 -7.87 24.41
CA TYR A 179 10.32 -8.99 23.66
C TYR A 179 9.28 -10.08 23.43
N ARG A 180 9.48 -10.85 22.38
CA ARG A 180 8.71 -12.03 22.03
C ARG A 180 9.67 -13.16 21.71
N VAL A 181 9.49 -14.30 22.33
CA VAL A 181 10.25 -15.51 22.02
C VAL A 181 9.69 -16.16 20.76
N THR A 182 10.58 -16.54 19.85
CA THR A 182 10.26 -17.16 18.55
C THR A 182 11.14 -18.39 18.31
N ALA A 183 10.81 -19.17 17.30
CA ALA A 183 11.70 -20.25 16.88
C ALA A 183 13.00 -19.67 16.29
N PRO A 184 14.15 -20.36 16.45
CA PRO A 184 15.42 -19.93 15.87
C PRO A 184 15.34 -19.99 14.34
N LYS A 185 15.77 -18.91 13.66
CA LYS A 185 15.79 -18.86 12.18
C LYS A 185 16.91 -19.69 11.58
N SER A 186 17.97 -19.96 12.36
CA SER A 186 19.05 -20.86 11.95
C SER A 186 18.63 -22.33 11.86
N GLY A 187 17.58 -22.71 12.60
CA GLY A 187 17.12 -24.10 12.71
C GLY A 187 18.02 -24.98 13.57
N TYR A 188 19.00 -24.41 14.32
CA TYR A 188 19.81 -25.19 15.24
C TYR A 188 19.02 -25.58 16.49
N ASP A 189 19.12 -26.85 16.87
CA ASP A 189 18.54 -27.36 18.13
C ASP A 189 19.23 -26.74 19.34
N GLY A 190 18.45 -26.32 20.32
CA GLY A 190 18.93 -25.66 21.54
C GLY A 190 19.04 -24.15 21.44
N HIS A 191 19.05 -23.58 20.22
CA HIS A 191 18.98 -22.14 20.03
C HIS A 191 17.55 -21.61 20.25
N ILE A 192 17.45 -20.33 20.59
CA ILE A 192 16.18 -19.62 20.73
C ILE A 192 16.22 -18.30 19.97
N GLY A 193 15.17 -18.02 19.22
CA GLY A 193 14.98 -16.73 18.60
C GLY A 193 14.21 -15.77 19.50
N MET A 194 14.52 -14.48 19.44
CA MET A 194 13.82 -13.44 20.20
C MET A 194 13.67 -12.18 19.35
N ASP A 195 12.44 -11.68 19.26
CA ASP A 195 12.13 -10.37 18.66
C ASP A 195 12.14 -9.32 19.76
N ILE A 196 13.08 -8.40 19.70
CA ILE A 196 13.17 -7.24 20.59
C ILE A 196 12.47 -6.06 19.91
N ILE A 197 11.41 -5.58 20.54
CA ILE A 197 10.55 -4.53 19.99
C ILE A 197 10.85 -3.22 20.74
N ILE A 198 11.40 -2.24 20.04
CA ILE A 198 11.85 -0.96 20.60
C ILE A 198 11.12 0.20 19.92
N ASN A 199 10.93 1.28 20.67
CA ASN A 199 10.35 2.50 20.15
C ASN A 199 11.40 3.30 19.34
N LYS A 200 11.08 3.62 18.07
CA LYS A 200 11.98 4.30 17.10
C LYS A 200 12.54 5.67 17.52
N ARG A 201 12.27 6.19 18.69
CA ARG A 201 12.90 7.43 19.15
C ARG A 201 14.39 7.30 19.46
N THR A 202 14.90 6.09 19.45
CA THR A 202 16.31 5.80 19.79
C THR A 202 16.90 5.00 18.65
N ASP A 203 17.88 5.57 17.94
CA ASP A 203 18.70 4.82 16.97
C ASP A 203 19.63 3.89 17.77
N ILE A 204 19.26 2.62 17.83
CA ILE A 204 20.09 1.59 18.44
C ILE A 204 20.89 0.91 17.34
N ASN A 205 22.18 0.93 17.47
CA ASN A 205 23.04 0.21 16.54
C ASN A 205 22.94 -1.30 16.81
N VAL A 206 22.67 -2.09 15.78
CA VAL A 206 22.60 -3.56 15.83
C VAL A 206 23.88 -4.17 16.45
N LYS A 207 25.02 -3.46 16.41
CA LYS A 207 26.26 -3.89 17.05
C LYS A 207 26.11 -4.12 18.55
N ILE A 208 25.27 -3.33 19.25
CA ILE A 208 25.04 -3.49 20.68
C ILE A 208 24.53 -4.90 21.02
N PHE A 209 23.69 -5.46 20.16
CA PHE A 209 23.19 -6.82 20.33
C PHE A 209 24.26 -7.87 20.01
N ARG A 210 25.13 -7.61 19.02
CA ARG A 210 26.20 -8.56 18.62
C ARG A 210 27.36 -8.63 19.61
N ASP A 211 27.55 -7.56 20.40
CA ASP A 211 28.61 -7.48 21.37
C ASP A 211 28.23 -8.12 22.73
N LEU A 212 26.98 -8.58 22.88
CA LEU A 212 26.51 -9.29 24.05
C LEU A 212 26.87 -10.77 23.96
N GLU A 213 27.35 -11.33 25.10
CA GLU A 213 27.62 -12.76 25.23
C GLU A 213 26.35 -13.59 24.95
N ASN A 214 26.53 -14.75 24.36
CA ASN A 214 25.46 -15.73 23.99
C ASN A 214 24.51 -15.30 22.87
N ILE A 215 24.75 -14.16 22.21
CA ILE A 215 24.02 -13.79 20.99
C ILE A 215 24.83 -14.20 19.76
N VAL A 216 24.32 -15.15 18.99
CA VAL A 216 24.97 -15.68 17.79
C VAL A 216 24.64 -14.84 16.56
N TYR A 217 23.45 -14.27 16.54
CA TYR A 217 22.95 -13.51 15.39
C TYR A 217 22.04 -12.37 15.83
N ALA A 218 22.19 -11.21 15.20
CA ALA A 218 21.31 -10.07 15.39
C ALA A 218 21.11 -9.30 14.08
N VAL A 219 19.85 -8.95 13.77
CA VAL A 219 19.46 -8.19 12.59
C VAL A 219 18.25 -7.30 12.88
N GLU A 220 18.18 -6.14 12.23
CA GLU A 220 16.98 -5.28 12.20
C GLU A 220 16.02 -5.81 11.13
N GLU A 221 14.72 -5.95 11.45
CA GLU A 221 13.67 -6.45 10.57
C GLU A 221 12.79 -5.36 9.96
#